data_db0193cb117c3a1530cebc9b9e039851
#
_entry.id   db0193cb117c3a1530cebc9b9e039851
#
_cell.length_a   1.000
_cell.length_b   1.000
_cell.length_c   1.000
_cell.angle_alpha   90.00
_cell.angle_beta   90.00
_cell.angle_gamma   90.00
#
_symmetry.space_group_name_H-M   'P 1'
#
loop_
_entity.id
_entity.type
_entity.pdbx_description
1 polymer ?
#
loop_
_entity_poly.entity_id
_entity_poly.type
_entity_poly.pdbx_seq_one_letter_code
_entity_poly.pdbx_strand_id
1 'polypeptide(L)'
;STEVLFIEQDYKFLKEGGFLAIVLPDGILTNSSMQYVRTQIEDWFRIVAVVSMPQTAFMANGAGVKSSVLFLKKWTKKESEQLVNTKKSIECRLLTDNCYLTQRQTWDKEVKQKQKEKATEIKDKQNISVTAAKQTEEYKSWNSDLLAEYANKVEELKSLLTDEYQQAKQRELTDYPILMAIAENIGYDATGKKTTINELDIIGEELKKFINSFK
;
A
#
# COMPACT_ATOMS: atom_id res chain seq x y z
N SER A 1 0.35 14.53 -1.22
CA SER A 1 -0.36 15.27 -2.29
C SER A 1 -1.70 15.78 -1.77
N THR A 2 -2.26 16.79 -2.37
CA THR A 2 -3.51 17.42 -1.96
C THR A 2 -4.69 16.44 -2.03
N GLU A 3 -4.69 15.57 -3.00
CA GLU A 3 -5.74 14.55 -3.23
C GLU A 3 -5.85 13.58 -2.04
N VAL A 4 -4.73 13.23 -1.42
CA VAL A 4 -4.72 12.35 -0.23
C VAL A 4 -5.42 13.04 0.95
N LEU A 5 -5.22 14.35 1.12
CA LEU A 5 -5.89 15.12 2.16
C LEU A 5 -7.40 15.21 1.91
N PHE A 6 -7.84 15.31 0.65
CA PHE A 6 -9.26 15.29 0.32
C PHE A 6 -9.91 13.95 0.65
N ILE A 7 -9.26 12.82 0.36
CA ILE A 7 -9.78 11.48 0.73
C ILE A 7 -9.99 11.39 2.26
N GLU A 8 -9.04 11.88 3.05
CA GLU A 8 -9.16 11.90 4.52
C GLU A 8 -10.30 12.84 4.99
N GLN A 9 -10.41 14.00 4.37
CA GLN A 9 -11.43 14.99 4.70
C GLN A 9 -12.84 14.47 4.38
N ASP A 10 -13.00 13.85 3.21
CA ASP A 10 -14.25 13.23 2.78
C ASP A 10 -14.66 12.08 3.71
N TYR A 11 -13.68 11.27 4.14
CA TYR A 11 -13.93 10.24 5.16
C TYR A 11 -14.47 10.83 6.45
N LYS A 12 -13.94 11.97 6.92
CA LYS A 12 -14.39 12.62 8.15
C LYS A 12 -15.82 13.18 8.04
N PHE A 13 -16.15 13.75 6.89
CA PHE A 13 -17.47 14.35 6.66
C PHE A 13 -18.57 13.33 6.37
N LEU A 14 -18.20 12.19 5.78
CA LEU A 14 -19.14 11.17 5.39
C LEU A 14 -19.67 10.41 6.62
N LYS A 15 -20.99 10.25 6.72
CA LYS A 15 -21.58 9.37 7.73
C LYS A 15 -21.32 7.89 7.42
N GLU A 16 -21.43 7.04 8.42
CA GLU A 16 -21.35 5.57 8.27
C GLU A 16 -22.33 5.06 7.21
N GLY A 17 -21.87 4.17 6.35
CA GLY A 17 -22.64 3.62 5.23
C GLY A 17 -22.90 4.63 4.10
N GLY A 18 -22.41 5.86 4.20
CA GLY A 18 -22.55 6.89 3.17
C GLY A 18 -21.69 6.59 1.94
N PHE A 19 -22.10 7.12 0.78
CA PHE A 19 -21.40 6.96 -0.49
C PHE A 19 -20.58 8.20 -0.82
N LEU A 20 -19.40 8.00 -1.41
CA LEU A 20 -18.51 9.02 -1.95
C LEU A 20 -18.22 8.68 -3.41
N ALA A 21 -18.28 9.69 -4.29
CA ALA A 21 -17.70 9.64 -5.62
C ALA A 21 -16.58 10.67 -5.69
N ILE A 22 -15.37 10.22 -5.98
CA ILE A 22 -14.18 11.08 -6.02
C ILE A 22 -13.39 10.82 -7.29
N VAL A 23 -12.96 11.90 -7.95
CA VAL A 23 -12.06 11.84 -9.12
C VAL A 23 -10.62 11.88 -8.60
N LEU A 24 -9.84 10.88 -8.96
CA LEU A 24 -8.44 10.79 -8.58
C LEU A 24 -7.53 10.58 -9.80
N PRO A 25 -6.34 11.18 -9.82
CA PRO A 25 -5.31 10.83 -10.80
C PRO A 25 -4.95 9.35 -10.71
N ASP A 26 -4.81 8.69 -11.86
CA ASP A 26 -4.48 7.25 -11.92
C ASP A 26 -3.17 6.91 -11.19
N GLY A 27 -2.25 7.86 -11.04
CA GLY A 27 -1.02 7.69 -10.26
C GLY A 27 -1.26 7.30 -8.80
N ILE A 28 -2.38 7.72 -8.19
CA ILE A 28 -2.75 7.29 -6.84
C ILE A 28 -3.11 5.79 -6.82
N LEU A 29 -3.75 5.32 -7.89
CA LEU A 29 -4.22 3.95 -8.01
C LEU A 29 -3.13 2.98 -8.47
N THR A 30 -2.10 3.46 -9.19
CA THR A 30 -1.13 2.61 -9.89
C THR A 30 0.30 2.70 -9.34
N ASN A 31 0.74 3.85 -8.83
CA ASN A 31 2.12 4.02 -8.36
C ASN A 31 2.38 3.22 -7.08
N SER A 32 3.50 2.50 -7.04
CA SER A 32 3.93 1.73 -5.86
C SER A 32 4.13 2.61 -4.62
N SER A 33 4.64 3.82 -4.79
CA SER A 33 4.81 4.80 -3.70
C SER A 33 3.50 5.24 -3.04
N MET A 34 2.35 5.02 -3.70
CA MET A 34 1.02 5.36 -3.19
C MET A 34 0.27 4.15 -2.62
N GLN A 35 0.95 3.01 -2.42
CA GLN A 35 0.33 1.81 -1.85
C GLN A 35 -0.32 2.07 -0.49
N TYR A 36 0.30 2.90 0.36
CA TYR A 36 -0.25 3.27 1.66
C TYR A 36 -1.61 3.99 1.56
N VAL A 37 -1.82 4.82 0.52
CA VAL A 37 -3.10 5.50 0.27
C VAL A 37 -4.18 4.49 -0.10
N ARG A 38 -3.87 3.53 -0.98
CA ARG A 38 -4.82 2.46 -1.37
C ARG A 38 -5.19 1.60 -0.18
N THR A 39 -4.22 1.20 0.63
CA THR A 39 -4.48 0.46 1.88
C THR A 39 -5.40 1.25 2.82
N GLN A 40 -5.18 2.56 2.94
CA GLN A 40 -6.02 3.42 3.78
C GLN A 40 -7.44 3.57 3.22
N ILE A 41 -7.60 3.65 1.89
CA ILE A 41 -8.92 3.66 1.25
C ILE A 41 -9.67 2.36 1.57
N GLU A 42 -9.02 1.21 1.43
CA GLU A 42 -9.62 -0.10 1.77
C GLU A 42 -10.00 -0.22 3.25
N ASP A 43 -9.24 0.41 4.16
CA ASP A 43 -9.54 0.40 5.60
C ASP A 43 -10.76 1.27 5.96
N TRP A 44 -10.96 2.34 5.23
CA TRP A 44 -12.04 3.31 5.48
C TRP A 44 -13.31 3.03 4.70
N PHE A 45 -13.17 2.44 3.52
CA PHE A 45 -14.25 2.30 2.56
C PHE A 45 -14.29 0.91 1.91
N ARG A 46 -15.49 0.45 1.61
CA ARG A 46 -15.71 -0.54 0.58
C ARG A 46 -15.58 0.14 -0.78
N ILE A 47 -14.75 -0.41 -1.67
CA ILE A 47 -14.68 0.04 -3.06
C ILE A 47 -15.93 -0.50 -3.78
N VAL A 48 -16.77 0.38 -4.29
CA VAL A 48 -18.01 0.01 -4.99
C VAL A 48 -17.76 -0.09 -6.48
N ALA A 49 -17.13 0.94 -7.06
CA ALA A 49 -16.82 0.93 -8.49
C ALA A 49 -15.58 1.77 -8.80
N VAL A 50 -14.95 1.44 -9.92
CA VAL A 50 -13.87 2.23 -10.51
C VAL A 50 -14.22 2.47 -11.98
N VAL A 51 -14.32 3.74 -12.36
CA VAL A 51 -14.60 4.14 -13.75
C VAL A 51 -13.39 4.90 -14.28
N SER A 52 -12.66 4.28 -15.20
CA SER A 52 -11.51 4.89 -15.87
C SER A 52 -12.01 5.90 -16.90
N MET A 53 -11.53 7.15 -16.81
CA MET A 53 -11.87 8.23 -17.74
C MET A 53 -10.85 8.30 -18.88
N PRO A 54 -11.20 8.83 -20.07
CA PRO A 54 -10.22 9.03 -21.14
C PRO A 54 -9.13 10.03 -20.71
N GLN A 55 -7.93 9.91 -21.29
CA GLN A 55 -6.81 10.83 -21.06
C GLN A 55 -7.20 12.30 -21.29
N THR A 56 -8.16 12.51 -22.18
CA THR A 56 -8.63 13.84 -22.63
C THR A 56 -9.67 14.47 -21.71
N ALA A 57 -10.16 13.74 -20.70
CA ALA A 57 -11.31 14.14 -19.87
C ALA A 57 -11.21 15.56 -19.31
N PHE A 58 -10.01 16.00 -18.92
CA PHE A 58 -9.79 17.31 -18.30
C PHE A 58 -8.86 18.22 -19.11
N MET A 59 -8.53 17.85 -20.35
CA MET A 59 -7.62 18.62 -21.20
C MET A 59 -8.16 20.02 -21.52
N ALA A 60 -9.45 20.18 -21.75
CA ALA A 60 -10.08 21.48 -21.98
C ALA A 60 -9.90 22.45 -20.80
N ASN A 61 -9.68 21.92 -19.59
CA ASN A 61 -9.40 22.69 -18.37
C ASN A 61 -7.90 22.78 -18.05
N GLY A 62 -7.03 22.41 -18.98
CA GLY A 62 -5.57 22.45 -18.82
C GLY A 62 -4.97 21.28 -18.07
N ALA A 63 -5.74 20.25 -17.71
CA ALA A 63 -5.25 19.08 -17.00
C ALA A 63 -5.17 17.85 -17.93
N GLY A 64 -3.97 17.51 -18.39
CA GLY A 64 -3.69 16.34 -19.24
C GLY A 64 -3.39 15.05 -18.45
N VAL A 65 -3.90 14.93 -17.22
CA VAL A 65 -3.63 13.79 -16.33
C VAL A 65 -4.75 12.75 -16.47
N LYS A 66 -4.36 11.52 -16.75
CA LYS A 66 -5.27 10.36 -16.73
C LYS A 66 -5.87 10.21 -15.34
N SER A 67 -7.19 10.15 -15.26
CA SER A 67 -7.93 10.10 -14.00
C SER A 67 -9.02 9.03 -14.04
N SER A 68 -9.38 8.55 -12.86
CA SER A 68 -10.49 7.61 -12.64
C SER A 68 -11.45 8.15 -11.59
N VAL A 69 -12.72 7.78 -11.70
CA VAL A 69 -13.73 8.04 -10.68
C VAL A 69 -13.85 6.82 -9.79
N LEU A 70 -13.58 6.99 -8.49
CA LEU A 70 -13.82 5.98 -7.48
C LEU A 70 -15.17 6.22 -6.82
N PHE A 71 -15.97 5.15 -6.76
CA PHE A 71 -17.19 5.10 -5.96
C PHE A 71 -16.93 4.25 -4.73
N LEU A 72 -17.06 4.86 -3.57
CA LEU A 72 -16.69 4.32 -2.27
C LEU A 72 -17.90 4.35 -1.33
N LYS A 73 -18.02 3.35 -0.47
CA LYS A 73 -19.02 3.34 0.62
C LYS A 73 -18.28 3.26 1.95
N LYS A 74 -18.49 4.25 2.82
CA LYS A 74 -17.86 4.25 4.14
C LYS A 74 -18.33 3.04 4.95
N TRP A 75 -17.37 2.29 5.51
CA TRP A 75 -17.68 1.19 6.42
C TRP A 75 -18.52 1.69 7.60
N THR A 76 -19.45 0.90 8.04
CA THR A 76 -20.07 1.10 9.34
C THR A 76 -19.05 0.81 10.45
N LYS A 77 -19.26 1.32 11.63
CA LYS A 77 -18.38 1.08 12.77
C LYS A 77 -18.15 -0.42 13.01
N LYS A 78 -19.21 -1.22 12.94
CA LYS A 78 -19.14 -2.69 13.11
C LYS A 78 -18.27 -3.35 12.03
N GLU A 79 -18.47 -3.00 10.76
CA GLU A 79 -17.69 -3.54 9.64
C GLU A 79 -16.22 -3.14 9.77
N SER A 80 -15.92 -1.88 10.10
CA SER A 80 -14.58 -1.38 10.30
C SER A 80 -13.86 -2.09 11.46
N GLU A 81 -14.52 -2.25 12.61
CA GLU A 81 -13.97 -2.99 13.75
C GLU A 81 -13.67 -4.45 13.40
N GLN A 82 -14.58 -5.12 12.68
CA GLN A 82 -14.38 -6.49 12.23
C GLN A 82 -13.18 -6.60 11.27
N LEU A 83 -13.08 -5.70 10.29
CA LEU A 83 -11.96 -5.63 9.34
C LEU A 83 -10.62 -5.45 10.06
N VAL A 84 -10.54 -4.47 10.97
CA VAL A 84 -9.32 -4.18 11.74
C VAL A 84 -8.93 -5.35 12.62
N ASN A 85 -9.88 -5.99 13.30
CA ASN A 85 -9.62 -7.13 14.17
C ASN A 85 -9.12 -8.33 13.37
N THR A 86 -9.71 -8.62 12.21
CA THR A 86 -9.25 -9.70 11.32
C THR A 86 -7.83 -9.42 10.82
N LYS A 87 -7.54 -8.21 10.32
CA LYS A 87 -6.19 -7.82 9.88
C LYS A 87 -5.15 -7.96 10.98
N LYS A 88 -5.45 -7.49 12.19
CA LYS A 88 -4.57 -7.64 13.36
C LYS A 88 -4.35 -9.09 13.75
N SER A 89 -5.39 -9.93 13.71
CA SER A 89 -5.28 -11.35 14.00
C SER A 89 -4.33 -12.05 13.01
N ILE A 90 -4.47 -11.77 11.72
CA ILE A 90 -3.57 -12.29 10.67
C ILE A 90 -2.13 -11.85 10.95
N GLU A 91 -1.91 -10.57 11.18
CA GLU A 91 -0.58 -10.00 11.45
C GLU A 91 0.08 -10.66 12.68
N CYS A 92 -0.62 -10.70 13.81
CA CYS A 92 -0.11 -11.31 15.03
C CYS A 92 0.24 -12.79 14.84
N ARG A 93 -0.61 -13.55 14.15
CA ARG A 93 -0.37 -14.96 13.85
C ARG A 93 0.88 -15.14 12.99
N LEU A 94 1.00 -14.43 11.89
CA LEU A 94 2.16 -14.53 10.99
C LEU A 94 3.47 -14.14 11.67
N LEU A 95 3.47 -13.09 12.48
CA LEU A 95 4.64 -12.69 13.26
C LEU A 95 5.05 -13.74 14.29
N THR A 96 4.08 -14.46 14.86
CA THR A 96 4.32 -15.54 15.84
C THR A 96 4.78 -16.82 15.15
N ASP A 97 4.07 -17.28 14.12
CA ASP A 97 4.35 -18.53 13.41
C ASP A 97 5.72 -18.50 12.73
N ASN A 98 6.08 -17.37 12.14
CA ASN A 98 7.39 -17.17 11.51
C ASN A 98 8.50 -16.75 12.50
N CYS A 99 8.20 -16.67 13.80
CA CYS A 99 9.17 -16.29 14.83
C CYS A 99 9.93 -15.00 14.52
N TYR A 100 9.28 -14.02 13.86
CA TYR A 100 9.92 -12.81 13.34
C TYR A 100 10.76 -12.07 14.40
N LEU A 101 10.16 -11.81 15.57
CA LEU A 101 10.85 -11.10 16.65
C LEU A 101 12.04 -11.90 17.21
N THR A 102 11.89 -13.21 17.34
CA THR A 102 12.95 -14.10 17.81
C THR A 102 14.10 -14.18 16.83
N GLN A 103 13.81 -14.29 15.53
CA GLN A 103 14.82 -14.28 14.47
C GLN A 103 15.58 -12.95 14.44
N ARG A 104 14.89 -11.82 14.52
CA ARG A 104 15.51 -10.50 14.58
C ARG A 104 16.46 -10.36 15.79
N GLN A 105 16.00 -10.76 16.97
CA GLN A 105 16.82 -10.73 18.20
C GLN A 105 18.04 -11.65 18.09
N THR A 106 17.90 -12.81 17.47
CA THR A 106 19.00 -13.74 17.24
C THR A 106 20.03 -13.12 16.30
N TRP A 107 19.61 -12.58 15.17
CA TRP A 107 20.52 -11.91 14.22
C TRP A 107 21.22 -10.70 14.83
N ASP A 108 20.55 -9.89 15.63
CA ASP A 108 21.16 -8.77 16.34
C ASP A 108 22.26 -9.23 17.33
N LYS A 109 22.06 -10.39 17.99
CA LYS A 109 23.07 -10.98 18.87
C LYS A 109 24.27 -11.53 18.07
N GLU A 110 23.98 -12.23 16.97
CA GLU A 110 25.00 -12.78 16.07
C GLU A 110 25.88 -11.68 15.47
N VAL A 111 25.29 -10.58 15.01
CA VAL A 111 26.03 -9.43 14.48
C VAL A 111 26.97 -8.87 15.53
N LYS A 112 26.47 -8.62 16.76
CA LYS A 112 27.28 -8.12 17.87
C LYS A 112 28.41 -9.07 18.25
N GLN A 113 28.15 -10.38 18.25
CA GLN A 113 29.16 -11.40 18.54
C GLN A 113 30.24 -11.43 17.47
N LYS A 114 29.89 -11.49 16.20
CA LYS A 114 30.83 -11.45 15.05
C LYS A 114 31.67 -10.17 15.06
N GLN A 115 31.04 -9.03 15.34
CA GLN A 115 31.74 -7.74 15.46
C GLN A 115 32.79 -7.74 16.59
N LYS A 116 32.48 -8.36 17.73
CA LYS A 116 33.41 -8.50 18.85
C LYS A 116 34.57 -9.42 18.49
N GLU A 117 34.28 -10.57 17.87
CA GLU A 117 35.28 -11.55 17.44
C GLU A 117 36.26 -10.92 16.44
N LYS A 118 35.75 -10.26 15.40
CA LYS A 118 36.59 -9.60 14.40
C LYS A 118 37.44 -8.49 14.97
N ALA A 119 36.89 -7.67 15.85
CA ALA A 119 37.67 -6.62 16.53
C ALA A 119 38.79 -7.21 17.42
N THR A 120 38.55 -8.37 18.04
CA THR A 120 39.57 -9.06 18.84
C THR A 120 40.65 -9.68 17.97
N GLU A 121 40.27 -10.32 16.84
CA GLU A 121 41.20 -10.85 15.85
C GLU A 121 42.21 -9.78 15.35
N ILE A 122 41.67 -8.61 14.93
CA ILE A 122 42.48 -7.50 14.43
C ILE A 122 43.35 -6.93 15.54
N LYS A 123 42.82 -6.77 16.75
CA LYS A 123 43.55 -6.33 17.93
C LYS A 123 44.78 -7.20 18.17
N ASP A 124 44.62 -8.53 18.18
CA ASP A 124 45.68 -9.47 18.49
C ASP A 124 46.70 -9.57 17.34
N LYS A 125 46.23 -9.51 16.08
CA LYS A 125 47.07 -9.51 14.88
C LYS A 125 47.96 -8.26 14.77
N GLN A 126 47.40 -7.09 15.09
CA GLN A 126 48.11 -5.80 14.93
C GLN A 126 48.65 -5.23 16.23
N ASN A 127 48.45 -5.90 17.36
CA ASN A 127 48.87 -5.47 18.71
C ASN A 127 48.37 -4.05 19.04
N ILE A 128 47.07 -3.76 18.79
CA ILE A 128 46.44 -2.47 19.01
C ILE A 128 45.28 -2.62 20.00
N SER A 129 44.64 -1.52 20.40
CA SER A 129 43.45 -1.58 21.23
C SER A 129 42.19 -2.02 20.41
N VAL A 130 41.18 -2.57 21.08
CA VAL A 130 39.89 -2.92 20.43
C VAL A 130 39.25 -1.71 19.74
N THR A 131 39.38 -0.52 20.36
CA THR A 131 38.85 0.72 19.78
C THR A 131 39.59 1.08 18.48
N ALA A 132 40.93 0.95 18.47
CA ALA A 132 41.72 1.19 17.29
C ALA A 132 41.44 0.13 16.20
N ALA A 133 41.26 -1.14 16.54
CA ALA A 133 40.91 -2.21 15.64
C ALA A 133 39.62 -1.91 14.86
N LYS A 134 38.60 -1.36 15.53
CA LYS A 134 37.33 -0.94 14.89
C LYS A 134 37.45 0.25 13.94
N GLN A 135 38.53 1.00 14.01
CA GLN A 135 38.80 2.15 13.12
C GLN A 135 39.61 1.76 11.86
N THR A 136 40.16 0.53 11.82
CA THR A 136 40.89 0.05 10.63
C THR A 136 39.97 -0.09 9.43
N GLU A 137 40.50 0.13 8.24
CA GLU A 137 39.75 -0.07 6.98
C GLU A 137 39.34 -1.53 6.80
N GLU A 138 40.18 -2.49 7.25
CA GLU A 138 39.83 -3.91 7.27
C GLU A 138 38.55 -4.17 8.07
N TYR A 139 38.44 -3.62 9.27
CA TYR A 139 37.22 -3.78 10.07
C TYR A 139 36.01 -3.09 9.47
N LYS A 140 36.17 -1.86 8.97
CA LYS A 140 35.06 -1.08 8.40
C LYS A 140 34.47 -1.75 7.16
N SER A 141 35.32 -2.20 6.22
CA SER A 141 34.88 -2.92 5.03
C SER A 141 34.14 -4.21 5.41
N TRP A 142 34.78 -5.06 6.23
CA TRP A 142 34.16 -6.30 6.71
C TRP A 142 32.82 -6.04 7.46
N ASN A 143 32.77 -5.03 8.29
CA ASN A 143 31.55 -4.70 9.04
C ASN A 143 30.42 -4.18 8.12
N SER A 144 30.75 -3.45 7.06
CA SER A 144 29.80 -3.04 6.04
C SER A 144 29.19 -4.25 5.34
N ASP A 145 30.01 -5.22 4.95
CA ASP A 145 29.57 -6.45 4.29
C ASP A 145 28.70 -7.30 5.22
N LEU A 146 29.10 -7.43 6.49
CA LEU A 146 28.31 -8.12 7.50
C LEU A 146 26.93 -7.48 7.69
N LEU A 147 26.87 -6.16 7.81
CA LEU A 147 25.59 -5.45 8.00
C LEU A 147 24.70 -5.58 6.76
N ALA A 148 25.30 -5.56 5.55
CA ALA A 148 24.55 -5.78 4.31
C ALA A 148 23.98 -7.21 4.23
N GLU A 149 24.75 -8.24 4.63
CA GLU A 149 24.26 -9.62 4.68
C GLU A 149 23.01 -9.74 5.58
N TYR A 150 23.08 -9.19 6.79
CA TYR A 150 21.94 -9.27 7.72
C TYR A 150 20.78 -8.37 7.32
N ALA A 151 21.04 -7.23 6.66
CA ALA A 151 19.97 -6.41 6.08
C ALA A 151 19.19 -7.17 5.00
N ASN A 152 19.90 -7.90 4.13
CA ASN A 152 19.27 -8.75 3.12
C ASN A 152 18.40 -9.84 3.73
N LYS A 153 18.89 -10.56 4.76
CA LYS A 153 18.08 -11.56 5.49
C LYS A 153 16.78 -10.96 6.06
N VAL A 154 16.85 -9.75 6.57
CA VAL A 154 15.68 -9.03 7.10
C VAL A 154 14.71 -8.69 5.98
N GLU A 155 15.18 -8.21 4.83
CA GLU A 155 14.32 -7.87 3.69
C GLU A 155 13.69 -9.13 3.08
N GLU A 156 14.41 -10.23 2.98
CA GLU A 156 13.85 -11.53 2.54
C GLU A 156 12.72 -11.99 3.46
N LEU A 157 12.92 -11.93 4.78
CA LEU A 157 11.88 -12.31 5.75
C LEU A 157 10.67 -11.36 5.68
N LYS A 158 10.88 -10.06 5.52
CA LYS A 158 9.79 -9.09 5.33
C LYS A 158 9.00 -9.35 4.05
N SER A 159 9.68 -9.67 2.95
CA SER A 159 9.04 -10.00 1.68
C SER A 159 8.15 -11.24 1.84
N LEU A 160 8.68 -12.30 2.44
CA LEU A 160 7.92 -13.52 2.74
C LEU A 160 6.67 -13.22 3.56
N LEU A 161 6.82 -12.48 4.67
CA LEU A 161 5.70 -12.12 5.54
C LEU A 161 4.67 -11.25 4.81
N THR A 162 5.11 -10.38 3.92
CA THR A 162 4.21 -9.55 3.12
C THR A 162 3.37 -10.41 2.18
N ASP A 163 3.99 -11.36 1.50
CA ASP A 163 3.30 -12.27 0.58
C ASP A 163 2.31 -13.17 1.33
N GLU A 164 2.72 -13.75 2.46
CA GLU A 164 1.85 -14.55 3.32
C GLU A 164 0.68 -13.74 3.88
N TYR A 165 0.91 -12.48 4.25
CA TYR A 165 -0.13 -11.57 4.71
C TYR A 165 -1.16 -11.28 3.62
N GLN A 166 -0.73 -11.03 2.38
CA GLN A 166 -1.65 -10.82 1.27
C GLN A 166 -2.48 -12.07 0.97
N GLN A 167 -1.86 -13.25 0.99
CA GLN A 167 -2.58 -14.51 0.81
C GLN A 167 -3.59 -14.77 1.94
N ALA A 168 -3.22 -14.50 3.19
CA ALA A 168 -4.12 -14.63 4.33
C ALA A 168 -5.29 -13.64 4.25
N LYS A 169 -5.03 -12.39 3.85
CA LYS A 169 -6.09 -11.40 3.58
C LYS A 169 -7.10 -11.90 2.56
N GLN A 170 -6.64 -12.47 1.44
CA GLN A 170 -7.52 -13.00 0.39
C GLN A 170 -8.39 -14.15 0.87
N ARG A 171 -7.93 -14.96 1.83
CA ARG A 171 -8.68 -16.10 2.36
C ARG A 171 -9.64 -15.74 3.49
N GLU A 172 -9.27 -14.78 4.33
CA GLU A 172 -9.93 -14.52 5.62
C GLU A 172 -10.79 -13.25 5.62
N LEU A 173 -10.53 -12.30 4.74
CA LEU A 173 -11.42 -11.17 4.55
C LEU A 173 -12.56 -11.54 3.60
N THR A 174 -13.74 -11.05 3.91
CA THR A 174 -14.91 -11.23 3.04
C THR A 174 -14.66 -10.55 1.71
N ASP A 175 -14.67 -11.32 0.64
CA ASP A 175 -14.61 -10.79 -0.73
C ASP A 175 -15.93 -10.12 -1.11
N TYR A 176 -15.86 -9.13 -1.98
CA TYR A 176 -17.03 -8.41 -2.48
C TYR A 176 -16.80 -7.98 -3.93
N PRO A 177 -17.85 -7.97 -4.77
CA PRO A 177 -17.73 -7.54 -6.14
C PRO A 177 -17.47 -6.04 -6.25
N ILE A 178 -16.67 -5.65 -7.26
CA ILE A 178 -16.38 -4.26 -7.62
C ILE A 178 -16.77 -4.08 -9.09
N LEU A 179 -17.57 -3.05 -9.39
CA LEU A 179 -17.87 -2.70 -10.78
C LEU A 179 -16.66 -1.98 -11.38
N MET A 180 -16.16 -2.51 -12.50
CA MET A 180 -15.07 -1.89 -13.26
C MET A 180 -15.58 -1.47 -14.63
N ALA A 181 -15.36 -0.21 -15.01
CA ALA A 181 -15.75 0.32 -16.30
C ALA A 181 -14.65 1.22 -16.91
N ILE A 182 -14.59 1.28 -18.21
CA ILE A 182 -13.72 2.18 -18.97
C ILE A 182 -14.63 3.05 -19.85
N ALA A 183 -14.55 4.35 -19.68
CA ALA A 183 -15.19 5.32 -20.54
C ALA A 183 -14.16 5.88 -21.53
N GLU A 184 -14.36 5.68 -22.81
CA GLU A 184 -13.53 6.25 -23.87
C GLU A 184 -14.16 7.54 -24.41
N ASN A 185 -15.52 7.61 -24.43
CA ASN A 185 -16.30 8.73 -24.91
C ASN A 185 -17.19 9.28 -23.79
N ILE A 186 -16.98 10.52 -23.40
CA ILE A 186 -17.64 11.15 -22.25
C ILE A 186 -18.53 12.33 -22.61
N GLY A 187 -18.99 12.40 -23.88
CA GLY A 187 -19.88 13.44 -24.36
C GLY A 187 -19.21 14.72 -24.82
N TYR A 188 -17.87 14.82 -24.75
CA TYR A 188 -17.08 15.94 -25.29
C TYR A 188 -15.65 15.48 -25.62
N ASP A 189 -15.00 16.23 -26.51
CA ASP A 189 -13.64 15.98 -26.95
C ASP A 189 -12.59 16.73 -26.09
N ALA A 190 -11.30 16.58 -26.45
CA ALA A 190 -10.18 17.21 -25.77
C ALA A 190 -10.23 18.75 -25.76
N THR A 191 -11.02 19.38 -26.63
CA THR A 191 -11.21 20.83 -26.71
C THR A 191 -12.43 21.30 -25.93
N GLY A 192 -13.20 20.39 -25.34
CA GLY A 192 -14.46 20.67 -24.63
C GLY A 192 -15.67 20.78 -25.55
N LYS A 193 -15.52 20.47 -26.84
CA LYS A 193 -16.64 20.46 -27.79
C LYS A 193 -17.50 19.21 -27.61
N LYS A 194 -18.82 19.39 -27.54
CA LYS A 194 -19.77 18.27 -27.41
C LYS A 194 -19.65 17.26 -28.54
N THR A 195 -19.69 15.98 -28.17
CA THR A 195 -19.77 14.82 -29.07
C THR A 195 -21.11 14.11 -28.92
N THR A 196 -21.46 13.24 -29.87
CA THR A 196 -22.75 12.53 -29.88
C THR A 196 -22.75 11.28 -28.98
N ILE A 197 -21.59 10.79 -28.58
CA ILE A 197 -21.43 9.55 -27.79
C ILE A 197 -21.04 9.94 -26.38
N ASN A 198 -21.82 9.43 -25.41
CA ASN A 198 -21.55 9.58 -23.97
C ASN A 198 -21.75 8.23 -23.28
N GLU A 199 -20.67 7.52 -23.02
CA GLU A 199 -20.68 6.20 -22.36
C GLU A 199 -20.98 6.30 -20.87
N LEU A 200 -20.80 7.50 -20.25
CA LEU A 200 -21.09 7.70 -18.83
C LEU A 200 -22.57 7.49 -18.49
N ASP A 201 -23.48 7.72 -19.45
CA ASP A 201 -24.90 7.49 -19.23
C ASP A 201 -25.20 6.01 -19.04
N ILE A 202 -24.59 5.14 -19.87
CA ILE A 202 -24.72 3.67 -19.76
C ILE A 202 -24.06 3.18 -18.49
N ILE A 203 -22.82 3.64 -18.21
CA ILE A 203 -22.08 3.28 -17.01
C ILE A 203 -22.85 3.69 -15.75
N GLY A 204 -23.47 4.86 -15.75
CA GLY A 204 -24.30 5.36 -14.65
C GLY A 204 -25.51 4.47 -14.35
N GLU A 205 -26.21 3.98 -15.39
CA GLU A 205 -27.33 3.06 -15.20
C GLU A 205 -26.87 1.69 -14.66
N GLU A 206 -25.75 1.15 -15.16
CA GLU A 206 -25.19 -0.09 -14.63
C GLU A 206 -24.69 0.06 -13.19
N LEU A 207 -24.05 1.17 -12.86
CA LEU A 207 -23.64 1.50 -11.49
C LEU A 207 -24.85 1.57 -10.54
N LYS A 208 -25.93 2.18 -10.96
CA LYS A 208 -27.17 2.26 -10.19
C LYS A 208 -27.77 0.88 -9.91
N LYS A 209 -27.83 0.01 -10.92
CA LYS A 209 -28.26 -1.39 -10.76
C LYS A 209 -27.35 -2.12 -9.77
N PHE A 210 -26.02 -1.95 -9.93
CA PHE A 210 -25.02 -2.58 -9.09
C PHE A 210 -25.15 -2.15 -7.62
N ILE A 211 -25.28 -0.85 -7.35
CA ILE A 211 -25.48 -0.34 -5.98
C ILE A 211 -26.77 -0.88 -5.37
N ASN A 212 -27.83 -1.00 -6.15
CA ASN A 212 -29.11 -1.53 -5.66
C ASN A 212 -29.06 -3.04 -5.35
N SER A 213 -28.09 -3.79 -5.90
CA SER A 213 -27.89 -5.21 -5.58
C SER A 213 -27.28 -5.44 -4.19
N PHE A 214 -26.83 -4.38 -3.50
CA PHE A 214 -26.25 -4.45 -2.14
C PHE A 214 -27.26 -4.10 -1.04
N LYS A 215 -28.52 -3.80 -1.38
CA LYS A 215 -29.56 -3.43 -0.41
C LYS A 215 -30.33 -4.66 0.12
#